data_12a0f783a7075f6ca97af44aa09b3c23
#
_entry.id   12a0f783a7075f6ca97af44aa09b3c23
#
_cell.length_a   1.000
_cell.length_b   1.000
_cell.length_c   1.000
_cell.angle_alpha   90.00
_cell.angle_beta   90.00
_cell.angle_gamma   90.00
#
_symmetry.space_group_name_H-M   'P 1'
#
loop_
_entity.id
_entity.type
_entity.pdbx_description
1 polymer ?
#
loop_
_entity_poly.entity_id
_entity_poly.type
_entity_poly.pdbx_seq_one_letter_code
_entity_poly.pdbx_strand_id
1 'polypeptide(L)'
;MNKSAIIIGVITLVLFGACWDYESVAYTQPVEVEKYDGTFLEYLSDEASHLFNQKYDSMLVIINAVPGLKEQLEKDDEYFTVFAVPNECFEYSFDQLNTYREQKKQGKALFLKELLIEPFDVEIEIPNKDDPENPIIEIRHYDYRACVDTLLCRYIFTGKYDTKKIIEAQESLSLESYKYKYQMNVSCTRQTASGIVGEGVRSFTLSDMNNSQLKDLWKSTNVVWHDIYTRNAVIHLLTNQHNFGYDKFINYFKDYGNEKK
;
A
#
# COMPACT_ATOMS: atom_id res chain seq x y z
N MET A 1 -27.58 -50.23 50.23
CA MET A 1 -27.06 -49.29 49.20
C MET A 1 -27.25 -49.94 47.85
N ASN A 2 -28.10 -49.37 47.04
CA ASN A 2 -28.48 -49.94 45.73
C ASN A 2 -27.30 -49.86 44.74
N LYS A 3 -26.90 -51.00 44.16
CA LYS A 3 -25.81 -51.08 43.19
C LYS A 3 -26.05 -50.16 41.98
N SER A 4 -27.31 -49.89 41.68
CA SER A 4 -27.71 -48.94 40.62
C SER A 4 -27.32 -47.46 40.87
N ALA A 5 -27.32 -47.04 42.14
CA ALA A 5 -26.93 -45.67 42.52
C ALA A 5 -25.40 -45.43 42.40
N ILE A 6 -24.60 -46.50 42.60
CA ILE A 6 -23.15 -46.44 42.43
C ILE A 6 -22.74 -46.35 40.98
N ILE A 7 -23.47 -47.06 40.06
CA ILE A 7 -23.19 -47.02 38.64
C ILE A 7 -23.53 -45.63 38.03
N ILE A 8 -24.64 -45.01 38.44
CA ILE A 8 -25.02 -43.68 38.04
C ILE A 8 -24.00 -42.63 38.50
N GLY A 9 -23.49 -42.75 39.73
CA GLY A 9 -22.45 -41.88 40.28
C GLY A 9 -21.11 -41.97 39.53
N VAL A 10 -20.71 -43.16 39.10
CA VAL A 10 -19.48 -43.37 38.34
C VAL A 10 -19.61 -42.85 36.90
N ILE A 11 -20.77 -43.05 36.28
CA ILE A 11 -21.03 -42.52 34.90
C ILE A 11 -21.06 -40.98 34.92
N THR A 12 -21.63 -40.34 35.94
CA THR A 12 -21.66 -38.89 36.08
C THR A 12 -20.25 -38.31 36.32
N LEU A 13 -19.40 -39.00 37.03
CA LEU A 13 -18.01 -38.55 37.27
C LEU A 13 -17.15 -38.67 36.00
N VAL A 14 -17.38 -39.66 35.14
CA VAL A 14 -16.65 -39.84 33.90
C VAL A 14 -17.07 -38.80 32.87
N LEU A 15 -18.30 -38.31 32.87
CA LEU A 15 -18.79 -37.29 31.95
C LEU A 15 -18.28 -35.87 32.30
N PHE A 16 -17.91 -35.60 33.58
CA PHE A 16 -17.31 -34.33 33.98
C PHE A 16 -15.78 -34.29 33.82
N GLY A 17 -15.12 -35.42 33.65
CA GLY A 17 -13.67 -35.48 33.40
C GLY A 17 -13.25 -35.31 31.96
N ALA A 18 -14.18 -35.31 31.00
CA ALA A 18 -13.89 -35.22 29.57
C ALA A 18 -13.84 -33.77 28.99
N CYS A 19 -14.00 -32.74 29.85
CA CYS A 19 -13.98 -31.33 29.44
C CYS A 19 -12.73 -30.55 29.89
N TRP A 20 -11.71 -31.21 30.35
CA TRP A 20 -10.49 -30.54 30.78
C TRP A 20 -9.28 -31.15 30.09
N ASP A 21 -9.07 -30.85 28.89
CA ASP A 21 -7.79 -30.75 28.14
C ASP A 21 -8.08 -30.44 26.68
N TYR A 22 -8.87 -29.39 26.43
CA TYR A 22 -8.71 -28.68 25.19
C TYR A 22 -7.63 -27.64 25.42
N GLU A 23 -6.38 -28.07 25.55
CA GLU A 23 -5.28 -27.23 25.13
C GLU A 23 -5.60 -26.88 23.64
N SER A 24 -5.97 -25.65 23.42
CA SER A 24 -5.95 -25.09 22.11
C SER A 24 -4.50 -25.19 21.63
N VAL A 25 -4.17 -26.30 20.97
CA VAL A 25 -3.01 -26.36 20.12
C VAL A 25 -3.30 -25.28 19.09
N ALA A 26 -2.89 -24.06 19.38
CA ALA A 26 -2.71 -23.05 18.38
C ALA A 26 -1.78 -23.71 17.37
N TYR A 27 -2.35 -24.17 16.26
CA TYR A 27 -1.59 -24.54 15.08
C TYR A 27 -0.91 -23.26 14.62
N THR A 28 0.18 -22.94 15.28
CA THR A 28 1.23 -22.13 14.70
C THR A 28 1.86 -23.03 13.66
N GLN A 29 1.29 -23.07 12.47
CA GLN A 29 2.11 -23.43 11.32
C GLN A 29 3.33 -22.53 11.43
N PRO A 30 4.55 -23.08 11.44
CA PRO A 30 5.73 -22.25 11.27
C PRO A 30 5.48 -21.48 9.96
N VAL A 31 5.24 -20.19 10.07
CA VAL A 31 5.22 -19.32 8.89
C VAL A 31 6.63 -19.43 8.37
N GLU A 32 6.81 -20.09 7.23
CA GLU A 32 8.09 -20.07 6.53
C GLU A 32 8.35 -18.59 6.25
N VAL A 33 9.34 -18.07 6.95
CA VAL A 33 9.75 -16.67 6.77
C VAL A 33 10.42 -16.59 5.43
N GLU A 34 9.76 -15.96 4.48
CA GLU A 34 10.32 -15.79 3.15
C GLU A 34 11.50 -14.82 3.21
N LYS A 35 12.67 -15.29 2.77
CA LYS A 35 13.90 -14.50 2.75
C LYS A 35 14.44 -14.44 1.33
N TYR A 36 14.75 -13.22 0.91
CA TYR A 36 15.45 -12.95 -0.33
C TYR A 36 16.86 -12.46 -0.01
N ASP A 37 17.87 -13.10 -0.61
CA ASP A 37 19.28 -12.77 -0.41
C ASP A 37 19.70 -11.62 -1.32
N GLY A 38 19.22 -10.42 -1.01
CA GLY A 38 19.47 -9.20 -1.77
C GLY A 38 18.74 -8.00 -1.16
N THR A 39 18.82 -6.86 -1.81
CA THR A 39 18.04 -5.66 -1.47
C THR A 39 16.60 -5.80 -1.95
N PHE A 40 15.71 -4.92 -1.48
CA PHE A 40 14.35 -4.92 -1.99
C PHE A 40 14.27 -4.48 -3.47
N LEU A 41 15.19 -3.64 -3.95
CA LEU A 41 15.24 -3.27 -5.37
C LEU A 41 15.68 -4.43 -6.24
N GLU A 42 16.62 -5.26 -5.76
CA GLU A 42 16.99 -6.50 -6.43
C GLU A 42 15.82 -7.48 -6.46
N TYR A 43 15.06 -7.62 -5.34
CA TYR A 43 13.84 -8.43 -5.31
C TYR A 43 12.82 -7.93 -6.35
N LEU A 44 12.52 -6.63 -6.39
CA LEU A 44 11.55 -6.08 -7.35
C LEU A 44 11.98 -6.27 -8.82
N SER A 45 13.26 -6.45 -9.08
CA SER A 45 13.85 -6.69 -10.42
C SER A 45 13.92 -8.15 -10.80
N ASP A 46 13.87 -9.06 -9.84
CA ASP A 46 14.05 -10.50 -10.04
C ASP A 46 12.69 -11.19 -10.22
N GLU A 47 12.18 -11.15 -11.46
CA GLU A 47 10.88 -11.76 -11.81
C GLU A 47 10.78 -13.24 -11.40
N ALA A 48 11.89 -13.98 -11.32
CA ALA A 48 11.90 -15.40 -10.95
C ALA A 48 11.56 -15.62 -9.47
N SER A 49 11.78 -14.60 -8.62
CA SER A 49 11.47 -14.63 -7.20
C SER A 49 10.09 -14.07 -6.88
N HIS A 50 9.33 -13.58 -7.88
CA HIS A 50 8.03 -12.98 -7.63
C HIS A 50 6.95 -14.02 -7.36
N LEU A 51 6.17 -13.79 -6.30
CA LEU A 51 4.98 -14.56 -5.99
C LEU A 51 3.82 -14.13 -6.88
N PHE A 52 2.90 -15.07 -7.15
CA PHE A 52 1.67 -14.83 -7.91
C PHE A 52 1.88 -14.30 -9.34
N ASN A 53 3.08 -14.44 -9.92
CA ASN A 53 3.47 -13.86 -11.21
C ASN A 53 3.28 -12.34 -11.30
N GLN A 54 3.27 -11.64 -10.16
CA GLN A 54 3.20 -10.18 -10.14
C GLN A 54 4.49 -9.58 -10.66
N LYS A 55 4.40 -8.42 -11.33
CA LYS A 55 5.54 -7.67 -11.83
C LYS A 55 5.53 -6.26 -11.24
N TYR A 56 6.74 -5.71 -11.04
CA TYR A 56 6.94 -4.43 -10.35
C TYR A 56 7.73 -3.42 -11.18
N ASP A 57 7.78 -3.61 -12.52
CA ASP A 57 8.54 -2.75 -13.44
C ASP A 57 8.13 -1.28 -13.33
N SER A 58 6.82 -1.00 -13.21
CA SER A 58 6.32 0.36 -13.08
C SER A 58 6.86 1.07 -11.84
N MET A 59 6.95 0.35 -10.72
CA MET A 59 7.54 0.87 -9.48
C MET A 59 9.04 1.15 -9.65
N LEU A 60 9.79 0.22 -10.28
CA LEU A 60 11.21 0.38 -10.58
C LEU A 60 11.47 1.54 -11.55
N VAL A 61 10.65 1.69 -12.59
CA VAL A 61 10.76 2.80 -13.54
C VAL A 61 10.64 4.15 -12.83
N ILE A 62 9.70 4.30 -11.88
CA ILE A 62 9.57 5.53 -11.09
C ILE A 62 10.80 5.74 -10.21
N ILE A 63 11.25 4.71 -9.48
CA ILE A 63 12.41 4.80 -8.59
C ILE A 63 13.66 5.23 -9.36
N ASN A 64 13.85 4.73 -10.57
CA ASN A 64 14.98 5.10 -11.43
C ASN A 64 14.84 6.49 -12.08
N ALA A 65 13.61 6.96 -12.33
CA ALA A 65 13.36 8.25 -12.98
C ALA A 65 13.41 9.43 -12.01
N VAL A 66 13.08 9.22 -10.73
CA VAL A 66 13.11 10.29 -9.72
C VAL A 66 14.54 10.53 -9.25
N PRO A 67 15.09 11.76 -9.40
CA PRO A 67 16.46 12.04 -9.05
C PRO A 67 16.80 11.73 -7.58
N GLY A 68 17.84 10.94 -7.37
CA GLY A 68 18.37 10.59 -6.05
C GLY A 68 17.51 9.61 -5.24
N LEU A 69 16.35 9.17 -5.76
CA LEU A 69 15.48 8.25 -5.01
C LEU A 69 16.11 6.86 -4.90
N LYS A 70 16.63 6.34 -6.02
CA LYS A 70 17.29 5.03 -6.05
C LYS A 70 18.45 4.97 -5.07
N GLU A 71 19.36 5.94 -5.14
CA GLU A 71 20.53 6.02 -4.28
C GLU A 71 20.18 6.12 -2.79
N GLN A 72 19.05 6.77 -2.48
CA GLN A 72 18.57 6.85 -1.11
C GLN A 72 18.01 5.50 -0.63
N LEU A 73 17.30 4.78 -1.49
CA LEU A 73 16.69 3.49 -1.16
C LEU A 73 17.67 2.30 -1.19
N GLU A 74 18.85 2.47 -1.80
CA GLU A 74 19.95 1.49 -1.82
C GLU A 74 20.89 1.59 -0.61
N LYS A 75 20.73 2.58 0.28
CA LYS A 75 21.60 2.74 1.44
C LYS A 75 21.52 1.55 2.38
N ASP A 76 22.68 1.04 2.76
CA ASP A 76 22.79 -0.13 3.65
C ASP A 76 22.56 0.22 5.15
N ASP A 77 22.59 1.49 5.52
CA ASP A 77 22.43 1.97 6.90
C ASP A 77 20.96 2.27 7.27
N GLU A 78 20.06 2.21 6.30
CA GLU A 78 18.63 2.38 6.50
C GLU A 78 17.89 1.06 6.23
N TYR A 79 16.86 0.80 7.05
CA TYR A 79 15.95 -0.32 6.84
C TYR A 79 14.57 0.20 6.50
N PHE A 80 13.93 -0.41 5.50
CA PHE A 80 12.64 0.03 4.99
C PHE A 80 11.53 -0.99 5.22
N THR A 81 10.30 -0.51 5.17
CA THR A 81 9.10 -1.32 4.93
C THR A 81 8.51 -0.86 3.61
N VAL A 82 8.34 -1.80 2.68
CA VAL A 82 7.90 -1.52 1.33
C VAL A 82 6.61 -2.29 1.05
N PHE A 83 5.57 -1.58 0.66
CA PHE A 83 4.36 -2.18 0.11
C PHE A 83 4.50 -2.21 -1.41
N ALA A 84 4.88 -3.35 -1.96
CA ALA A 84 5.13 -3.50 -3.38
C ALA A 84 3.84 -3.41 -4.19
N VAL A 85 3.81 -2.45 -5.11
CA VAL A 85 2.65 -2.14 -5.98
C VAL A 85 2.84 -2.83 -7.32
N PRO A 86 2.04 -3.85 -7.67
CA PRO A 86 2.18 -4.55 -8.94
C PRO A 86 1.76 -3.69 -10.14
N ASN A 87 2.25 -4.05 -11.32
CA ASN A 87 2.03 -3.31 -12.58
C ASN A 87 0.55 -3.09 -12.88
N GLU A 88 -0.30 -4.07 -12.58
CA GLU A 88 -1.75 -4.02 -12.80
C GLU A 88 -2.41 -2.85 -12.06
N CYS A 89 -1.86 -2.44 -10.92
CA CYS A 89 -2.37 -1.27 -10.19
C CYS A 89 -2.14 0.03 -10.95
N PHE A 90 -1.01 0.14 -11.64
CA PHE A 90 -0.72 1.30 -12.50
C PHE A 90 -1.61 1.29 -13.73
N GLU A 91 -1.74 0.14 -14.40
CA GLU A 91 -2.62 -0.04 -15.56
C GLU A 91 -4.05 0.37 -15.21
N TYR A 92 -4.58 -0.15 -14.11
CA TYR A 92 -5.91 0.18 -13.63
C TYR A 92 -6.09 1.69 -13.36
N SER A 93 -5.09 2.33 -12.77
CA SER A 93 -5.13 3.78 -12.48
C SER A 93 -5.07 4.62 -13.74
N PHE A 94 -4.26 4.22 -14.74
CA PHE A 94 -4.20 4.87 -16.03
C PHE A 94 -5.48 4.69 -16.84
N ASP A 95 -6.09 3.52 -16.80
CA ASP A 95 -7.37 3.25 -17.48
C ASP A 95 -8.48 4.18 -16.93
N GLN A 96 -8.55 4.34 -15.62
CA GLN A 96 -9.51 5.27 -15.00
C GLN A 96 -9.21 6.73 -15.36
N LEU A 97 -7.95 7.14 -15.31
CA LEU A 97 -7.53 8.48 -15.71
C LEU A 97 -7.88 8.76 -17.18
N ASN A 98 -7.54 7.85 -18.07
CA ASN A 98 -7.76 7.99 -19.50
C ASN A 98 -9.26 7.99 -19.85
N THR A 99 -10.05 7.16 -19.18
CA THR A 99 -11.51 7.18 -19.29
C THR A 99 -12.08 8.56 -18.89
N TYR A 100 -11.62 9.10 -17.76
CA TYR A 100 -12.03 10.44 -17.31
C TYR A 100 -11.64 11.52 -18.34
N ARG A 101 -10.40 11.48 -18.84
CA ARG A 101 -9.87 12.45 -19.82
C ARG A 101 -10.61 12.39 -21.16
N GLU A 102 -10.95 11.19 -21.64
CA GLU A 102 -11.75 11.00 -22.83
C GLU A 102 -13.15 11.62 -22.68
N GLN A 103 -13.85 11.33 -21.59
CA GLN A 103 -15.16 11.91 -21.26
C GLN A 103 -15.12 13.44 -21.20
N LYS A 104 -14.00 14.01 -20.74
CA LYS A 104 -13.79 15.46 -20.64
C LYS A 104 -13.14 16.06 -21.89
N LYS A 105 -12.84 15.28 -22.92
CA LYS A 105 -12.14 15.69 -24.14
C LYS A 105 -10.80 16.39 -23.85
N GLN A 106 -10.01 15.82 -22.95
CA GLN A 106 -8.75 16.39 -22.45
C GLN A 106 -7.50 15.82 -23.14
N GLY A 107 -7.57 15.59 -24.43
CA GLY A 107 -6.40 15.20 -25.24
C GLY A 107 -6.20 13.69 -25.33
N LYS A 108 -4.95 13.26 -25.56
CA LYS A 108 -4.58 11.85 -25.78
C LYS A 108 -4.52 11.08 -24.45
N ALA A 109 -4.58 9.75 -24.56
CA ALA A 109 -4.30 8.85 -23.44
C ALA A 109 -2.88 9.09 -22.90
N LEU A 110 -2.74 8.99 -21.59
CA LEU A 110 -1.47 9.12 -20.86
C LEU A 110 -0.98 7.75 -20.41
N PHE A 111 0.33 7.62 -20.30
CA PHE A 111 1.02 6.48 -19.75
C PHE A 111 2.12 6.98 -18.79
N LEU A 112 2.74 6.08 -18.06
CA LEU A 112 3.74 6.44 -17.04
C LEU A 112 4.89 7.30 -17.59
N LYS A 113 5.37 7.00 -18.79
CA LYS A 113 6.47 7.74 -19.44
C LYS A 113 6.19 9.22 -19.64
N GLU A 114 4.92 9.60 -19.90
CA GLU A 114 4.53 11.00 -20.07
C GLU A 114 4.56 11.78 -18.75
N LEU A 115 4.40 11.07 -17.62
CA LEU A 115 4.43 11.67 -16.29
C LEU A 115 5.85 11.80 -15.72
N LEU A 116 6.84 11.10 -16.29
CA LEU A 116 8.22 11.06 -15.81
C LEU A 116 9.16 12.01 -16.59
N ILE A 117 8.59 12.97 -17.32
CA ILE A 117 9.36 13.99 -18.04
C ILE A 117 10.02 14.99 -17.09
N GLU A 118 11.02 15.73 -17.60
CA GLU A 118 11.62 16.84 -16.86
C GLU A 118 10.59 17.93 -16.56
N PRO A 119 10.73 18.63 -15.43
CA PRO A 119 9.90 19.79 -15.12
C PRO A 119 9.95 20.84 -16.22
N PHE A 120 8.85 21.55 -16.42
CA PHE A 120 8.75 22.60 -17.45
C PHE A 120 7.89 23.75 -16.99
N ASP A 121 8.11 24.91 -17.62
CA ASP A 121 7.38 26.13 -17.37
C ASP A 121 6.38 26.40 -18.49
N VAL A 122 5.20 26.92 -18.10
CA VAL A 122 4.16 27.32 -19.04
C VAL A 122 3.80 28.78 -18.78
N GLU A 123 3.84 29.60 -19.83
CA GLU A 123 3.33 30.96 -19.78
C GLU A 123 1.80 30.97 -19.97
N ILE A 124 1.09 31.58 -19.03
CA ILE A 124 -0.35 31.70 -19.01
C ILE A 124 -0.71 33.19 -19.06
N GLU A 125 -1.54 33.57 -20.02
CA GLU A 125 -2.10 34.91 -20.11
C GLU A 125 -3.31 35.03 -19.18
N ILE A 126 -3.21 35.92 -18.18
CA ILE A 126 -4.31 36.22 -17.25
C ILE A 126 -4.88 37.58 -17.67
N PRO A 127 -6.22 37.70 -17.83
CA PRO A 127 -6.85 38.98 -18.13
C PRO A 127 -6.49 40.04 -17.11
N ASN A 128 -5.89 41.14 -17.55
CA ASN A 128 -5.61 42.30 -16.71
C ASN A 128 -6.90 43.13 -16.59
N LYS A 129 -7.44 43.26 -15.39
CA LYS A 129 -8.69 44.00 -15.14
C LYS A 129 -8.54 45.51 -15.36
N ASP A 130 -7.32 46.03 -15.14
CA ASP A 130 -7.02 47.46 -15.25
C ASP A 130 -6.58 47.86 -16.64
N ASP A 131 -6.08 46.92 -17.44
CA ASP A 131 -5.64 47.11 -18.82
C ASP A 131 -5.93 45.83 -19.63
N PRO A 132 -7.14 45.73 -20.23
CA PRO A 132 -7.55 44.55 -21.00
C PRO A 132 -6.73 44.29 -22.26
N GLU A 133 -6.03 45.30 -22.79
CA GLU A 133 -5.19 45.16 -23.99
C GLU A 133 -3.80 44.54 -23.65
N ASN A 134 -3.39 44.58 -22.38
CA ASN A 134 -2.13 44.06 -21.94
C ASN A 134 -2.33 42.98 -20.84
N PRO A 135 -2.48 41.70 -21.18
CA PRO A 135 -2.67 40.62 -20.25
C PRO A 135 -1.43 40.46 -19.35
N ILE A 136 -1.64 40.00 -18.13
CA ILE A 136 -0.56 39.65 -17.22
C ILE A 136 -0.04 38.27 -17.60
N ILE A 137 1.26 38.13 -17.82
CA ILE A 137 1.90 36.85 -18.07
C ILE A 137 2.29 36.24 -16.72
N GLU A 138 1.68 35.10 -16.41
CA GLU A 138 2.04 34.26 -15.24
C GLU A 138 2.83 33.04 -15.74
N ILE A 139 3.99 32.79 -15.13
CA ILE A 139 4.77 31.57 -15.39
C ILE A 139 4.38 30.54 -14.34
N ARG A 140 3.85 29.39 -14.78
CA ARG A 140 3.54 28.25 -13.91
C ARG A 140 4.52 27.13 -14.15
N HIS A 141 5.10 26.64 -13.04
CA HIS A 141 6.00 25.50 -13.04
C HIS A 141 5.22 24.20 -12.84
N TYR A 142 5.47 23.21 -13.70
CA TYR A 142 4.86 21.89 -13.64
C TYR A 142 5.94 20.82 -13.48
N ASP A 143 5.80 20.00 -12.43
CA ASP A 143 6.65 18.85 -12.17
C ASP A 143 5.77 17.62 -11.91
N TYR A 144 5.39 16.93 -12.97
CA TYR A 144 4.59 15.72 -12.88
C TYR A 144 5.37 14.54 -12.30
N ARG A 145 6.69 14.51 -12.52
CA ARG A 145 7.57 13.50 -11.93
C ARG A 145 7.59 13.60 -10.40
N ALA A 146 7.65 14.81 -9.84
CA ALA A 146 7.51 15.01 -8.41
C ALA A 146 6.12 14.57 -7.90
N CYS A 147 5.05 14.80 -8.67
CA CYS A 147 3.73 14.28 -8.31
C CYS A 147 3.72 12.75 -8.23
N VAL A 148 4.34 12.05 -9.20
CA VAL A 148 4.46 10.58 -9.19
C VAL A 148 5.28 10.12 -7.97
N ASP A 149 6.39 10.80 -7.66
CA ASP A 149 7.21 10.53 -6.47
C ASP A 149 6.39 10.63 -5.17
N THR A 150 5.55 11.69 -5.04
CA THR A 150 4.68 11.82 -3.86
C THR A 150 3.68 10.68 -3.71
N LEU A 151 3.22 10.10 -4.83
CA LEU A 151 2.32 8.96 -4.81
C LEU A 151 3.06 7.67 -4.43
N LEU A 152 4.25 7.44 -5.01
CA LEU A 152 5.05 6.25 -4.72
C LEU A 152 5.50 6.22 -3.26
N CYS A 153 5.89 7.38 -2.71
CA CYS A 153 6.37 7.43 -1.32
C CYS A 153 5.33 7.04 -0.26
N ARG A 154 4.03 6.96 -0.60
CA ARG A 154 2.99 6.41 0.29
C ARG A 154 3.14 4.94 0.59
N TYR A 155 3.94 4.24 -0.18
CA TYR A 155 4.16 2.79 -0.07
C TYR A 155 5.51 2.43 0.56
N ILE A 156 6.32 3.42 0.96
CA ILE A 156 7.66 3.23 1.50
C ILE A 156 7.77 3.92 2.86
N PHE A 157 8.28 3.20 3.86
CA PHE A 157 8.42 3.67 5.24
C PHE A 157 9.82 3.37 5.74
N THR A 158 10.40 4.27 6.53
CA THR A 158 11.64 4.00 7.24
C THR A 158 11.37 3.12 8.44
N GLY A 159 12.15 2.07 8.61
CA GLY A 159 12.07 1.11 9.71
C GLY A 159 11.43 -0.21 9.31
N LYS A 160 11.49 -1.16 10.24
CA LYS A 160 10.98 -2.52 10.06
C LYS A 160 9.60 -2.64 10.71
N TYR A 161 8.58 -2.78 9.89
CA TYR A 161 7.18 -2.97 10.32
C TYR A 161 6.62 -4.27 9.74
N ASP A 162 7.15 -5.39 10.24
CA ASP A 162 6.62 -6.72 9.93
C ASP A 162 5.29 -6.98 10.65
N THR A 163 4.60 -8.05 10.26
CA THR A 163 3.32 -8.45 10.84
C THR A 163 3.39 -8.56 12.36
N LYS A 164 4.50 -9.09 12.90
CA LYS A 164 4.70 -9.22 14.35
C LYS A 164 4.63 -7.86 15.03
N LYS A 165 5.38 -6.87 14.54
CA LYS A 165 5.42 -5.52 15.12
C LYS A 165 4.07 -4.81 15.04
N ILE A 166 3.31 -5.03 13.96
CA ILE A 166 1.97 -4.45 13.79
C ILE A 166 0.98 -5.06 14.78
N ILE A 167 1.04 -6.39 15.00
CA ILE A 167 0.20 -7.08 15.97
C ILE A 167 0.53 -6.63 17.40
N GLU A 168 1.81 -6.46 17.74
CA GLU A 168 2.25 -5.95 19.04
C GLU A 168 1.76 -4.51 19.29
N ALA A 169 1.53 -3.73 18.24
CA ALA A 169 0.94 -2.39 18.30
C ALA A 169 -0.60 -2.38 18.31
N GLN A 170 -1.24 -3.40 18.91
CA GLN A 170 -2.69 -3.54 18.96
C GLN A 170 -3.37 -3.66 17.60
N GLU A 171 -2.72 -4.37 16.68
CA GLU A 171 -3.19 -4.68 15.32
C GLU A 171 -3.37 -3.48 14.40
N SER A 172 -2.96 -2.27 14.80
CA SER A 172 -3.05 -1.05 13.99
C SER A 172 -1.92 -0.07 14.34
N LEU A 173 -1.23 0.41 13.33
CA LEU A 173 -0.09 1.31 13.49
C LEU A 173 -0.16 2.46 12.48
N SER A 174 -0.16 3.70 12.97
CA SER A 174 -0.03 4.87 12.11
C SER A 174 1.44 5.15 11.84
N LEU A 175 1.79 5.31 10.57
CA LEU A 175 3.14 5.51 10.08
C LEU A 175 3.22 6.76 9.21
N GLU A 176 4.37 7.40 9.22
CA GLU A 176 4.68 8.46 8.26
C GLU A 176 5.42 7.86 7.06
N SER A 177 4.97 8.21 5.86
CA SER A 177 5.65 7.81 4.64
C SER A 177 7.08 8.38 4.58
N TYR A 178 7.96 7.67 3.89
CA TYR A 178 9.40 7.90 3.85
C TYR A 178 9.78 9.36 3.58
N LYS A 179 9.31 9.97 2.49
CA LYS A 179 9.82 11.26 2.02
C LYS A 179 8.93 12.45 2.41
N TYR A 180 7.62 12.34 2.23
CA TYR A 180 6.67 13.46 2.35
C TYR A 180 5.85 13.43 3.63
N LYS A 181 6.10 12.48 4.52
CA LYS A 181 5.45 12.36 5.84
C LYS A 181 3.92 12.23 5.76
N TYR A 182 3.41 11.61 4.69
CA TYR A 182 2.00 11.30 4.60
C TYR A 182 1.60 10.35 5.71
N GLN A 183 0.47 10.64 6.36
CA GLN A 183 -0.08 9.81 7.41
C GLN A 183 -0.75 8.59 6.79
N MET A 184 -0.17 7.43 7.04
CA MET A 184 -0.64 6.13 6.58
C MET A 184 -0.96 5.26 7.78
N ASN A 185 -1.87 4.31 7.61
CA ASN A 185 -2.17 3.32 8.65
C ASN A 185 -1.95 1.92 8.11
N VAL A 186 -1.26 1.12 8.87
CA VAL A 186 -1.08 -0.32 8.61
C VAL A 186 -1.83 -1.09 9.66
N SER A 187 -2.71 -2.01 9.26
CA SER A 187 -3.47 -2.82 10.20
C SER A 187 -3.45 -4.30 9.84
N CYS A 188 -3.42 -5.15 10.88
CA CYS A 188 -3.45 -6.61 10.76
C CYS A 188 -4.50 -7.14 11.74
N THR A 189 -5.74 -7.20 11.31
CA THR A 189 -6.88 -7.57 12.14
C THR A 189 -7.39 -8.96 11.82
N ARG A 190 -7.95 -9.66 12.82
CA ARG A 190 -8.65 -10.92 12.59
C ARG A 190 -10.10 -10.68 12.23
N GLN A 191 -10.55 -11.38 11.22
CA GLN A 191 -11.96 -11.36 10.81
C GLN A 191 -12.82 -12.20 11.77
N THR A 192 -14.13 -12.03 11.68
CA THR A 192 -15.09 -12.89 12.38
C THR A 192 -15.25 -14.21 11.62
N ALA A 193 -15.12 -15.33 12.30
CA ALA A 193 -15.40 -16.64 11.73
C ALA A 193 -16.48 -17.34 12.57
N SER A 194 -17.46 -17.97 11.90
CA SER A 194 -18.56 -18.71 12.56
C SER A 194 -19.28 -17.94 13.67
N GLY A 195 -19.37 -16.62 13.55
CA GLY A 195 -20.00 -15.74 14.55
C GLY A 195 -19.12 -15.38 15.73
N ILE A 196 -17.87 -15.87 15.80
CA ILE A 196 -16.91 -15.55 16.84
C ILE A 196 -15.95 -14.46 16.35
N VAL A 197 -15.93 -13.32 17.04
CA VAL A 197 -15.07 -12.19 16.71
C VAL A 197 -13.62 -12.54 16.97
N GLY A 198 -12.74 -12.29 15.98
CA GLY A 198 -11.29 -12.49 16.14
C GLY A 198 -10.79 -13.93 15.93
N GLU A 199 -11.65 -14.86 15.50
CA GLU A 199 -11.26 -16.26 15.24
C GLU A 199 -11.05 -16.55 13.73
N GLY A 200 -11.27 -15.56 12.86
CA GLY A 200 -11.11 -15.69 11.41
C GLY A 200 -9.69 -15.46 10.92
N VAL A 201 -9.57 -15.50 9.59
CA VAL A 201 -8.32 -15.20 8.89
C VAL A 201 -7.89 -13.76 9.17
N ARG A 202 -6.57 -13.53 9.28
CA ARG A 202 -6.04 -12.18 9.41
C ARG A 202 -6.18 -11.43 8.10
N SER A 203 -6.69 -10.19 8.20
CA SER A 203 -6.71 -9.22 7.10
C SER A 203 -5.60 -8.20 7.35
N PHE A 204 -4.74 -8.04 6.37
CA PHE A 204 -3.63 -7.10 6.41
C PHE A 204 -3.89 -5.99 5.40
N THR A 205 -3.92 -4.72 5.86
CA THR A 205 -4.29 -3.58 5.02
C THR A 205 -3.34 -2.42 5.19
N LEU A 206 -3.15 -1.66 4.10
CA LEU A 206 -2.51 -0.35 4.09
C LEU A 206 -3.56 0.70 3.73
N SER A 207 -3.62 1.80 4.49
CA SER A 207 -4.60 2.87 4.31
C SER A 207 -3.94 4.24 4.23
N ASP A 208 -4.32 5.06 3.25
CA ASP A 208 -4.07 6.50 3.27
C ASP A 208 -5.10 7.15 4.21
N MET A 209 -4.63 7.78 5.27
CA MET A 209 -5.49 8.41 6.27
C MET A 209 -6.09 9.73 5.78
N ASN A 210 -5.71 10.25 4.61
CA ASN A 210 -6.19 11.52 4.07
C ASN A 210 -6.06 12.69 5.08
N ASN A 211 -5.01 12.67 5.90
CA ASN A 211 -4.80 13.62 7.01
C ASN A 211 -5.99 13.71 8.00
N SER A 212 -6.74 12.62 8.17
CA SER A 212 -7.91 12.53 9.04
C SER A 212 -7.78 11.36 10.01
N GLN A 213 -8.23 11.56 11.25
CA GLN A 213 -8.37 10.47 12.23
C GLN A 213 -9.68 9.68 12.04
N LEU A 214 -10.59 10.16 11.20
CA LEU A 214 -11.87 9.49 10.91
C LEU A 214 -11.63 8.36 9.89
N LYS A 215 -11.77 7.12 10.34
CA LYS A 215 -11.52 5.92 9.51
C LYS A 215 -12.37 5.86 8.24
N ASP A 216 -13.58 6.40 8.28
CA ASP A 216 -14.50 6.44 7.13
C ASP A 216 -13.97 7.28 5.95
N LEU A 217 -13.03 8.18 6.22
CA LEU A 217 -12.35 8.99 5.19
C LEU A 217 -11.10 8.33 4.63
N TRP A 218 -10.64 7.23 5.22
CA TRP A 218 -9.45 6.53 4.80
C TRP A 218 -9.69 5.78 3.49
N LYS A 219 -8.65 5.66 2.71
CA LYS A 219 -8.63 4.83 1.50
C LYS A 219 -7.71 3.66 1.73
N SER A 220 -8.23 2.46 1.68
CA SER A 220 -7.53 1.23 2.07
C SER A 220 -7.29 0.31 0.88
N THR A 221 -6.21 -0.46 0.95
CA THR A 221 -5.89 -1.55 0.05
C THR A 221 -5.46 -2.78 0.85
N ASN A 222 -5.66 -3.96 0.28
CA ASN A 222 -5.32 -5.21 0.92
C ASN A 222 -3.90 -5.65 0.57
N VAL A 223 -3.22 -6.27 1.53
CA VAL A 223 -1.98 -7.00 1.36
C VAL A 223 -2.33 -8.46 1.07
N VAL A 224 -1.79 -9.01 -0.02
CA VAL A 224 -2.02 -10.41 -0.42
C VAL A 224 -0.94 -11.35 0.12
N TRP A 225 0.26 -10.82 0.36
CA TRP A 225 1.37 -11.52 1.00
C TRP A 225 2.19 -10.56 1.85
N HIS A 226 2.77 -11.03 2.93
CA HIS A 226 3.48 -10.19 3.88
C HIS A 226 4.77 -10.85 4.36
N ASP A 227 5.66 -10.01 4.92
CA ASP A 227 6.89 -10.44 5.59
C ASP A 227 7.89 -11.16 4.67
N ILE A 228 8.12 -10.62 3.45
CA ILE A 228 9.28 -10.99 2.65
C ILE A 228 10.47 -10.17 3.14
N TYR A 229 11.46 -10.84 3.71
CA TYR A 229 12.63 -10.18 4.28
C TYR A 229 13.76 -10.10 3.27
N THR A 230 14.24 -8.89 3.03
CA THR A 230 15.43 -8.61 2.22
C THR A 230 16.54 -8.05 3.12
N ARG A 231 17.71 -7.79 2.53
CA ARG A 231 18.86 -7.23 3.27
C ARG A 231 18.54 -5.89 3.92
N ASN A 232 17.80 -5.01 3.24
CA ASN A 232 17.50 -3.65 3.69
C ASN A 232 16.00 -3.33 3.83
N ALA A 233 15.10 -4.30 3.68
CA ALA A 233 13.68 -4.06 3.84
C ALA A 233 12.88 -5.30 4.26
N VAL A 234 11.66 -5.06 4.76
CA VAL A 234 10.56 -6.03 4.75
C VAL A 234 9.55 -5.58 3.68
N ILE A 235 9.14 -6.53 2.83
CA ILE A 235 8.23 -6.28 1.73
C ILE A 235 6.86 -6.91 2.03
N HIS A 236 5.80 -6.18 1.72
CA HIS A 236 4.42 -6.64 1.73
C HIS A 236 3.84 -6.44 0.33
N LEU A 237 3.24 -7.49 -0.26
CA LEU A 237 2.70 -7.44 -1.61
C LEU A 237 1.25 -6.97 -1.59
N LEU A 238 0.93 -5.95 -2.36
CA LEU A 238 -0.42 -5.46 -2.50
C LEU A 238 -1.24 -6.28 -3.50
N THR A 239 -2.57 -6.22 -3.34
CA THR A 239 -3.50 -6.74 -4.34
C THR A 239 -3.34 -6.02 -5.67
N ASN A 240 -3.58 -6.73 -6.78
CA ASN A 240 -3.57 -6.16 -8.13
C ASN A 240 -4.81 -5.30 -8.46
N GLN A 241 -5.77 -5.19 -7.54
CA GLN A 241 -7.00 -4.40 -7.69
C GLN A 241 -6.95 -3.08 -6.92
N HIS A 242 -5.77 -2.51 -6.76
CA HIS A 242 -5.54 -1.26 -6.06
C HIS A 242 -5.32 -0.11 -7.04
N ASN A 243 -5.88 1.06 -6.77
CA ASN A 243 -5.52 2.30 -7.47
C ASN A 243 -4.18 2.81 -6.96
N PHE A 244 -3.15 2.89 -7.82
CA PHE A 244 -1.89 3.54 -7.47
C PHE A 244 -2.14 4.99 -7.00
N GLY A 245 -1.61 5.33 -5.83
CA GLY A 245 -1.84 6.64 -5.22
C GLY A 245 -3.25 6.86 -4.68
N TYR A 246 -4.05 5.80 -4.54
CA TYR A 246 -5.43 5.82 -4.03
C TYR A 246 -6.34 6.71 -4.89
N ASP A 247 -6.99 7.71 -4.30
CA ASP A 247 -7.85 8.66 -5.01
C ASP A 247 -7.11 9.91 -5.51
N LYS A 248 -5.77 10.00 -5.29
CA LYS A 248 -4.98 11.17 -5.65
C LYS A 248 -4.53 11.15 -7.11
N PHE A 249 -4.32 9.96 -7.69
CA PHE A 249 -3.76 9.80 -9.03
C PHE A 249 -4.54 10.60 -10.09
N ILE A 250 -5.84 10.39 -10.18
CA ILE A 250 -6.67 11.12 -11.14
C ILE A 250 -6.63 12.63 -10.87
N ASN A 251 -6.68 13.04 -9.62
CA ASN A 251 -6.68 14.46 -9.26
C ASN A 251 -5.39 15.18 -9.68
N TYR A 252 -4.24 14.50 -9.64
CA TYR A 252 -2.96 15.09 -10.01
C TYR A 252 -2.79 15.22 -11.54
N PHE A 253 -3.35 14.29 -12.32
CA PHE A 253 -3.04 14.18 -13.74
C PHE A 253 -4.23 14.42 -14.69
N LYS A 254 -5.44 14.65 -14.15
CA LYS A 254 -6.64 14.86 -14.98
C LYS A 254 -6.49 16.01 -15.97
N ASP A 255 -5.78 17.08 -15.61
CA ASP A 255 -5.63 18.29 -16.40
C ASP A 255 -4.31 18.36 -17.19
N TYR A 256 -3.52 17.28 -17.21
CA TYR A 256 -2.28 17.18 -17.96
C TYR A 256 -2.50 17.54 -19.46
N GLY A 257 -1.64 18.40 -20.00
CA GLY A 257 -1.73 18.88 -21.40
C GLY A 257 -2.78 19.98 -21.60
N ASN A 258 -3.42 20.47 -20.52
CA ASN A 258 -4.34 21.60 -20.52
C ASN A 258 -3.86 22.74 -19.60
N GLU A 259 -2.56 22.81 -19.37
CA GLU A 259 -1.92 23.73 -18.41
C GLU A 259 -2.14 25.21 -18.79
N LYS A 260 -2.47 25.48 -20.07
CA LYS A 260 -2.76 26.84 -20.58
C LYS A 260 -4.23 27.27 -20.42
N LYS A 261 -5.09 26.41 -19.90
CA LYS A 261 -6.49 26.69 -19.64
C LYS A 261 -6.69 27.00 -18.16
#